data_3fa6d34c98e75bd3c956244724de12bf
#
_entry.id   3fa6d34c98e75bd3c956244724de12bf
#
_cell.length_a   1.000
_cell.length_b   1.000
_cell.length_c   1.000
_cell.angle_alpha   90.00
_cell.angle_beta   90.00
_cell.angle_gamma   90.00
#
_symmetry.space_group_name_H-M   'P 1'
#
loop_
_entity.id
_entity.type
_entity.pdbx_description
1 polymer ?
#
loop_
_entity_poly.entity_id
_entity_poly.type
_entity_poly.pdbx_seq_one_letter_code
_entity_poly.pdbx_strand_id
1 'polypeptide(L)'
;MGTTKDIREAIEAELAFDPLVDATDITVRNLNGDVALNGTVPSYPQYLEAAAAAQRIGGVKNVHNHLEVMLPEDDYRDDAMLATAANNALAQNVDVPDGVEATARHGNLELTGTVRYGPQRDAAERAVAGLTGVRHVRDEIEIGYDADAADVTLLVKNALARSALVPEDSDVQVGAMGNTVTLTGNVRTWAEHDAVIGAAWMARGVSDVRDFLEVAS
;
A
#
# COMPACT_ATOMS: atom_id res chain seq x y z
N MET A 1 -24.38 6.17 -10.18
CA MET A 1 -23.61 6.79 -9.08
C MET A 1 -24.38 6.55 -7.80
N GLY A 2 -23.82 5.77 -6.86
CA GLY A 2 -24.46 5.55 -5.56
C GLY A 2 -24.52 6.86 -4.77
N THR A 3 -25.56 7.01 -3.97
CA THR A 3 -25.65 8.16 -3.05
C THR A 3 -24.60 8.00 -1.94
N THR A 4 -24.25 9.09 -1.25
CA THR A 4 -23.32 9.06 -0.10
C THR A 4 -23.75 8.03 0.96
N LYS A 5 -25.05 7.82 1.12
CA LYS A 5 -25.63 6.82 2.03
C LYS A 5 -25.38 5.39 1.50
N ASP A 6 -25.58 5.17 0.20
CA ASP A 6 -25.41 3.86 -0.42
C ASP A 6 -23.97 3.35 -0.31
N ILE A 7 -22.97 4.25 -0.53
CA ILE A 7 -21.55 3.92 -0.39
C ILE A 7 -21.20 3.54 1.06
N ARG A 8 -21.68 4.30 2.05
CA ARG A 8 -21.46 3.97 3.46
C ARG A 8 -22.03 2.61 3.83
N GLU A 9 -23.30 2.37 3.48
CA GLU A 9 -23.97 1.09 3.76
C GLU A 9 -23.29 -0.09 3.04
N ALA A 10 -22.77 0.13 1.82
CA ALA A 10 -22.01 -0.89 1.10
C ALA A 10 -20.67 -1.22 1.79
N ILE A 11 -19.96 -0.21 2.31
CA ILE A 11 -18.72 -0.42 3.06
C ILE A 11 -19.01 -1.15 4.39
N GLU A 12 -20.02 -0.73 5.14
CA GLU A 12 -20.43 -1.40 6.39
C GLU A 12 -20.80 -2.87 6.13
N ALA A 13 -21.49 -3.16 5.03
CA ALA A 13 -21.82 -4.52 4.62
C ALA A 13 -20.60 -5.34 4.21
N GLU A 14 -19.66 -4.75 3.47
CA GLU A 14 -18.40 -5.40 3.07
C GLU A 14 -17.53 -5.74 4.28
N LEU A 15 -17.34 -4.78 5.21
CA LEU A 15 -16.60 -5.00 6.44
C LEU A 15 -17.23 -6.11 7.31
N ALA A 16 -18.56 -6.16 7.39
CA ALA A 16 -19.26 -7.21 8.13
C ALA A 16 -19.22 -8.58 7.42
N PHE A 17 -19.05 -8.60 6.11
CA PHE A 17 -18.93 -9.82 5.31
C PHE A 17 -17.51 -10.38 5.29
N ASP A 18 -16.49 -9.53 5.44
CA ASP A 18 -15.09 -9.93 5.37
C ASP A 18 -14.68 -10.73 6.64
N PRO A 19 -14.33 -12.03 6.50
CA PRO A 19 -13.99 -12.87 7.65
C PRO A 19 -12.66 -12.47 8.33
N LEU A 20 -11.87 -11.59 7.69
CA LEU A 20 -10.59 -11.12 8.20
C LEU A 20 -10.72 -9.83 9.01
N VAL A 21 -11.93 -9.27 9.15
CA VAL A 21 -12.18 -8.00 9.84
C VAL A 21 -13.23 -8.19 10.93
N ASP A 22 -12.90 -7.83 12.16
CA ASP A 22 -13.89 -7.62 13.22
C ASP A 22 -14.43 -6.20 13.10
N ALA A 23 -15.61 -6.07 12.50
CA ALA A 23 -16.23 -4.77 12.24
C ALA A 23 -17.02 -4.21 13.44
N THR A 24 -17.04 -4.89 14.58
CA THR A 24 -17.88 -4.56 15.74
C THR A 24 -17.68 -3.12 16.23
N ASP A 25 -16.43 -2.69 16.29
CA ASP A 25 -16.07 -1.37 16.81
C ASP A 25 -15.64 -0.39 15.68
N ILE A 26 -15.97 -0.70 14.42
CA ILE A 26 -15.68 0.16 13.27
C ILE A 26 -16.87 1.05 12.93
N THR A 27 -16.61 2.33 12.77
CA THR A 27 -17.59 3.33 12.32
C THR A 27 -17.14 3.91 10.98
N VAL A 28 -18.02 3.90 9.98
CA VAL A 28 -17.76 4.42 8.63
C VAL A 28 -18.42 5.80 8.46
N ARG A 29 -17.65 6.76 7.99
CA ARG A 29 -18.16 8.05 7.51
C ARG A 29 -17.80 8.22 6.05
N ASN A 30 -18.74 8.68 5.24
CA ASN A 30 -18.51 8.96 3.81
C ASN A 30 -18.99 10.37 3.47
N LEU A 31 -18.14 11.12 2.77
CA LEU A 31 -18.46 12.42 2.21
C LEU A 31 -18.08 12.43 0.72
N ASN A 32 -19.07 12.15 -0.16
CA ASN A 32 -18.88 12.16 -1.62
C ASN A 32 -17.73 11.26 -2.16
N GLY A 33 -17.52 10.11 -1.52
CA GLY A 33 -16.48 9.17 -1.88
C GLY A 33 -15.21 9.28 -1.03
N ASP A 34 -15.07 10.33 -0.21
CA ASP A 34 -14.04 10.42 0.81
C ASP A 34 -14.52 9.69 2.07
N VAL A 35 -13.91 8.57 2.36
CA VAL A 35 -14.30 7.65 3.43
C VAL A 35 -13.35 7.77 4.60
N ALA A 36 -13.89 7.88 5.82
CA ALA A 36 -13.12 7.78 7.05
C ALA A 36 -13.58 6.56 7.86
N LEU A 37 -12.66 5.67 8.19
CA LEU A 37 -12.84 4.56 9.11
C LEU A 37 -12.35 5.01 10.49
N ASN A 38 -13.18 4.86 11.53
CA ASN A 38 -12.84 5.22 12.90
C ASN A 38 -13.24 4.09 13.84
N GLY A 39 -12.52 3.94 14.93
CA GLY A 39 -12.78 2.93 15.94
C GLY A 39 -11.54 2.09 16.26
N THR A 40 -11.74 0.83 16.63
CA THR A 40 -10.64 -0.06 17.03
C THR A 40 -10.72 -1.42 16.35
N VAL A 41 -9.55 -2.03 16.15
CA VAL A 41 -9.41 -3.39 15.65
C VAL A 41 -8.39 -4.15 16.51
N PRO A 42 -8.49 -5.49 16.66
CA PRO A 42 -7.63 -6.25 17.55
C PRO A 42 -6.23 -6.54 16.99
N SER A 43 -5.94 -6.21 15.72
CA SER A 43 -4.63 -6.49 15.13
C SER A 43 -4.30 -5.56 13.95
N TYR A 44 -3.02 -5.39 13.68
CA TYR A 44 -2.55 -4.60 12.54
C TYR A 44 -2.97 -5.18 11.17
N PRO A 45 -2.98 -6.51 10.93
CA PRO A 45 -3.58 -7.06 9.72
C PRO A 45 -5.03 -6.63 9.51
N GLN A 46 -5.85 -6.58 10.55
CA GLN A 46 -7.23 -6.11 10.43
C GLN A 46 -7.34 -4.61 10.14
N TYR A 47 -6.41 -3.81 10.67
CA TYR A 47 -6.28 -2.39 10.31
C TYR A 47 -6.05 -2.21 8.79
N LEU A 48 -5.17 -3.02 8.21
CA LEU A 48 -4.87 -2.97 6.77
C LEU A 48 -6.06 -3.49 5.94
N GLU A 49 -6.63 -4.63 6.33
CA GLU A 49 -7.73 -5.26 5.59
C GLU A 49 -9.00 -4.40 5.60
N ALA A 50 -9.31 -3.72 6.72
CA ALA A 50 -10.44 -2.81 6.77
C ALA A 50 -10.32 -1.67 5.74
N ALA A 51 -9.13 -1.11 5.56
CA ALA A 51 -8.88 -0.11 4.52
C ALA A 51 -9.02 -0.69 3.11
N ALA A 52 -8.47 -1.88 2.87
CA ALA A 52 -8.56 -2.58 1.60
C ALA A 52 -10.02 -2.93 1.25
N ALA A 53 -10.79 -3.41 2.24
CA ALA A 53 -12.23 -3.69 2.08
C ALA A 53 -13.01 -2.44 1.64
N ALA A 54 -12.76 -1.31 2.29
CA ALA A 54 -13.40 -0.05 1.93
C ALA A 54 -13.03 0.42 0.51
N GLN A 55 -11.79 0.22 0.08
CA GLN A 55 -11.32 0.58 -1.26
C GLN A 55 -11.94 -0.27 -2.38
N ARG A 56 -12.40 -1.49 -2.09
CA ARG A 56 -13.08 -2.36 -3.07
C ARG A 56 -14.47 -1.86 -3.48
N ILE A 57 -15.04 -0.92 -2.72
CA ILE A 57 -16.41 -0.43 -2.96
C ILE A 57 -16.45 0.64 -4.05
N GLY A 58 -17.29 0.42 -5.05
CA GLY A 58 -17.50 1.35 -6.14
C GLY A 58 -18.00 2.73 -5.67
N GLY A 59 -17.33 3.79 -6.12
CA GLY A 59 -17.60 5.17 -5.74
C GLY A 59 -16.77 5.71 -4.58
N VAL A 60 -15.94 4.87 -3.95
CA VAL A 60 -14.89 5.29 -3.01
C VAL A 60 -13.73 5.91 -3.80
N LYS A 61 -13.30 7.10 -3.39
CA LYS A 61 -12.20 7.84 -3.99
C LYS A 61 -10.95 7.80 -3.10
N ASN A 62 -11.16 8.07 -1.80
CA ASN A 62 -10.10 8.07 -0.82
C ASN A 62 -10.58 7.36 0.45
N VAL A 63 -9.67 6.65 1.12
CA VAL A 63 -9.90 6.04 2.43
C VAL A 63 -8.93 6.62 3.44
N HIS A 64 -9.47 7.27 4.45
CA HIS A 64 -8.74 7.77 5.61
C HIS A 64 -8.92 6.78 6.75
N ASN A 65 -7.92 5.95 7.00
CA ASN A 65 -7.97 4.94 8.04
C ASN A 65 -7.48 5.53 9.37
N HIS A 66 -8.42 5.81 10.28
CA HIS A 66 -8.18 6.31 11.63
C HIS A 66 -8.50 5.24 12.69
N LEU A 67 -8.44 3.98 12.31
CA LEU A 67 -8.58 2.87 13.25
C LEU A 67 -7.36 2.81 14.18
N GLU A 68 -7.59 2.42 15.42
CA GLU A 68 -6.53 2.16 16.38
C GLU A 68 -6.43 0.65 16.62
N VAL A 69 -5.21 0.12 16.67
CA VAL A 69 -4.98 -1.28 17.00
C VAL A 69 -4.95 -1.45 18.52
N MET A 70 -5.97 -2.12 19.06
CA MET A 70 -6.06 -2.51 20.46
C MET A 70 -5.81 -4.02 20.61
N LEU A 71 -4.55 -4.38 20.87
CA LEU A 71 -4.17 -5.78 21.01
C LEU A 71 -4.85 -6.41 22.23
N PRO A 72 -5.35 -7.66 22.13
CA PRO A 72 -5.72 -8.48 23.27
C PRO A 72 -4.54 -8.64 24.25
N GLU A 73 -4.82 -8.84 25.54
CA GLU A 73 -3.77 -8.96 26.58
C GLU A 73 -2.76 -10.07 26.27
N ASP A 74 -3.21 -11.19 25.72
CA ASP A 74 -2.37 -12.34 25.35
C ASP A 74 -1.44 -12.07 24.15
N ASP A 75 -1.76 -11.06 23.34
CA ASP A 75 -1.00 -10.68 22.14
C ASP A 75 0.04 -9.59 22.41
N TYR A 76 0.11 -9.08 23.64
CA TYR A 76 1.09 -8.07 24.00
C TYR A 76 2.51 -8.68 24.05
N ARG A 77 3.46 -8.03 23.39
CA ARG A 77 4.89 -8.36 23.44
C ARG A 77 5.69 -7.14 23.87
N ASP A 78 6.78 -7.39 24.60
CA ASP A 78 7.72 -6.31 24.85
C ASP A 78 8.48 -5.92 23.57
N ASP A 79 8.94 -4.67 23.52
CA ASP A 79 9.53 -4.10 22.31
C ASP A 79 10.82 -4.83 21.87
N ALA A 80 11.60 -5.39 22.80
CA ALA A 80 12.82 -6.11 22.47
C ALA A 80 12.53 -7.46 21.80
N MET A 81 11.52 -8.17 22.30
CA MET A 81 11.04 -9.41 21.67
C MET A 81 10.42 -9.13 20.30
N LEU A 82 9.64 -8.06 20.19
CA LEU A 82 9.00 -7.66 18.94
C LEU A 82 10.03 -7.27 17.88
N ALA A 83 11.02 -6.44 18.23
CA ALA A 83 12.12 -6.07 17.33
C ALA A 83 12.92 -7.30 16.87
N THR A 84 13.20 -8.24 17.77
CA THR A 84 13.88 -9.49 17.41
C THR A 84 13.06 -10.32 16.44
N ALA A 85 11.76 -10.46 16.68
CA ALA A 85 10.85 -11.20 15.80
C ALA A 85 10.76 -10.53 14.40
N ALA A 86 10.68 -9.19 14.38
CA ALA A 86 10.62 -8.44 13.13
C ALA A 86 11.91 -8.59 12.30
N ASN A 87 13.08 -8.43 12.92
CA ASN A 87 14.36 -8.61 12.21
C ASN A 87 14.56 -10.05 11.73
N ASN A 88 14.10 -11.05 12.48
CA ASN A 88 14.12 -12.44 12.01
C ASN A 88 13.19 -12.66 10.80
N ALA A 89 11.99 -12.04 10.80
CA ALA A 89 11.06 -12.15 9.68
C ALA A 89 11.61 -11.47 8.42
N LEU A 90 12.25 -10.30 8.55
CA LEU A 90 12.93 -9.62 7.46
C LEU A 90 14.06 -10.48 6.87
N ALA A 91 14.94 -11.02 7.73
CA ALA A 91 16.08 -11.84 7.31
C ALA A 91 15.68 -13.18 6.64
N GLN A 92 14.50 -13.71 6.95
CA GLN A 92 13.98 -14.94 6.34
C GLN A 92 13.21 -14.69 5.04
N ASN A 93 12.87 -13.46 4.72
CA ASN A 93 12.13 -13.12 3.51
C ASN A 93 13.10 -12.86 2.36
N VAL A 94 13.06 -13.71 1.33
CA VAL A 94 13.95 -13.65 0.16
C VAL A 94 13.79 -12.40 -0.70
N ASP A 95 12.63 -11.73 -0.60
CA ASP A 95 12.34 -10.50 -1.34
C ASP A 95 12.85 -9.25 -0.62
N VAL A 96 13.29 -9.39 0.64
CA VAL A 96 13.85 -8.30 1.44
C VAL A 96 15.37 -8.38 1.37
N PRO A 97 16.06 -7.35 0.85
CA PRO A 97 17.53 -7.35 0.81
C PRO A 97 18.13 -7.15 2.20
N ASP A 98 19.39 -7.56 2.35
CA ASP A 98 20.19 -7.27 3.53
C ASP A 98 20.28 -5.75 3.78
N GLY A 99 20.26 -5.34 5.06
CA GLY A 99 20.39 -3.93 5.46
C GLY A 99 19.04 -3.22 5.70
N VAL A 100 17.93 -3.95 5.63
CA VAL A 100 16.65 -3.49 6.18
C VAL A 100 16.55 -3.96 7.64
N GLU A 101 16.30 -3.03 8.55
CA GLU A 101 16.23 -3.27 9.98
C GLU A 101 14.92 -2.76 10.57
N ALA A 102 14.45 -3.43 11.62
CA ALA A 102 13.26 -3.05 12.38
C ALA A 102 13.62 -2.69 13.81
N THR A 103 13.11 -1.56 14.29
CA THR A 103 13.07 -1.21 15.71
C THR A 103 11.65 -1.19 16.20
N ALA A 104 11.45 -1.39 17.51
CA ALA A 104 10.12 -1.42 18.12
C ALA A 104 10.02 -0.43 19.28
N ARG A 105 8.90 0.26 19.37
CA ARG A 105 8.56 1.14 20.48
C ARG A 105 7.07 1.14 20.76
N HIS A 106 6.65 0.67 21.95
CA HIS A 106 5.25 0.55 22.38
C HIS A 106 4.38 -0.23 21.38
N GLY A 107 4.94 -1.31 20.77
CA GLY A 107 4.27 -2.11 19.76
C GLY A 107 4.28 -1.51 18.35
N ASN A 108 4.83 -0.31 18.16
CA ASN A 108 5.01 0.27 16.84
C ASN A 108 6.38 -0.15 16.29
N LEU A 109 6.38 -0.71 15.09
CA LEU A 109 7.61 -1.02 14.36
C LEU A 109 7.99 0.18 13.48
N GLU A 110 9.27 0.48 13.43
CA GLU A 110 9.88 1.40 12.47
C GLU A 110 10.87 0.61 11.63
N LEU A 111 10.62 0.57 10.32
CA LEU A 111 11.48 -0.07 9.33
C LEU A 111 12.41 0.98 8.74
N THR A 112 13.71 0.69 8.74
CA THR A 112 14.74 1.56 8.18
C THR A 112 15.68 0.77 7.29
N GLY A 113 16.39 1.46 6.42
CA GLY A 113 17.37 0.85 5.51
C GLY A 113 17.23 1.38 4.10
N THR A 114 17.89 0.72 3.15
CA THR A 114 17.87 1.14 1.74
C THR A 114 17.62 -0.06 0.84
N VAL A 115 16.64 0.07 -0.04
CA VAL A 115 16.30 -0.94 -1.06
C VAL A 115 16.44 -0.37 -2.46
N ARG A 116 16.46 -1.24 -3.47
CA ARG A 116 16.61 -0.82 -4.88
C ARG A 116 15.29 -0.67 -5.62
N TYR A 117 14.22 -1.29 -5.12
CA TYR A 117 12.93 -1.37 -5.77
C TYR A 117 11.79 -1.18 -4.75
N GLY A 118 10.70 -0.52 -5.18
CA GLY A 118 9.49 -0.39 -4.38
C GLY A 118 8.95 -1.72 -3.86
N PRO A 119 8.82 -2.77 -4.69
CA PRO A 119 8.36 -4.08 -4.23
C PRO A 119 9.19 -4.71 -3.09
N GLN A 120 10.48 -4.38 -2.96
CA GLN A 120 11.31 -4.84 -1.83
C GLN A 120 10.91 -4.16 -0.52
N ARG A 121 10.58 -2.87 -0.58
CA ARG A 121 10.04 -2.09 0.53
C ARG A 121 8.69 -2.66 0.99
N ASP A 122 7.78 -2.90 0.03
CA ASP A 122 6.46 -3.49 0.31
C ASP A 122 6.59 -4.92 0.87
N ALA A 123 7.60 -5.67 0.43
CA ALA A 123 7.88 -7.01 0.98
C ALA A 123 8.35 -6.95 2.43
N ALA A 124 9.15 -5.95 2.80
CA ALA A 124 9.59 -5.73 4.18
C ALA A 124 8.40 -5.41 5.09
N GLU A 125 7.51 -4.51 4.68
CA GLU A 125 6.29 -4.20 5.44
C GLU A 125 5.42 -5.44 5.61
N ARG A 126 5.13 -6.17 4.53
CA ARG A 126 4.35 -7.42 4.59
C ARG A 126 4.97 -8.49 5.48
N ALA A 127 6.30 -8.59 5.52
CA ALA A 127 6.99 -9.57 6.35
C ALA A 127 6.73 -9.38 7.85
N VAL A 128 6.54 -8.14 8.30
CA VAL A 128 6.38 -7.81 9.71
C VAL A 128 4.93 -7.51 10.11
N ALA A 129 4.06 -7.18 9.16
CA ALA A 129 2.68 -6.75 9.42
C ALA A 129 1.85 -7.79 10.20
N GLY A 130 2.09 -9.09 9.97
CA GLY A 130 1.38 -10.20 10.62
C GLY A 130 1.95 -10.64 11.97
N LEU A 131 2.99 -10.01 12.48
CA LEU A 131 3.59 -10.41 13.75
C LEU A 131 2.70 -10.03 14.94
N THR A 132 2.53 -10.98 15.86
CA THR A 132 1.82 -10.74 17.12
C THR A 132 2.53 -9.64 17.92
N GLY A 133 1.78 -8.65 18.40
CA GLY A 133 2.32 -7.51 19.15
C GLY A 133 2.47 -6.24 18.32
N VAL A 134 2.32 -6.32 17.00
CA VAL A 134 2.39 -5.15 16.11
C VAL A 134 1.10 -4.34 16.22
N ARG A 135 1.24 -3.05 16.52
CA ARG A 135 0.16 -2.06 16.50
C ARG A 135 0.18 -1.19 15.26
N HIS A 136 1.38 -0.86 14.80
CA HIS A 136 1.58 -0.04 13.62
C HIS A 136 2.96 -0.32 13.03
N VAL A 137 3.07 -0.21 11.70
CA VAL A 137 4.35 -0.26 10.99
C VAL A 137 4.57 1.10 10.33
N ARG A 138 5.69 1.72 10.68
CA ARG A 138 6.17 2.94 10.04
C ARG A 138 7.29 2.57 9.09
N ASP A 139 7.06 2.81 7.81
CA ASP A 139 8.04 2.56 6.77
C ASP A 139 8.87 3.82 6.51
N GLU A 140 10.15 3.75 6.89
CA GLU A 140 11.18 4.76 6.64
C GLU A 140 12.31 4.17 5.76
N ILE A 141 11.97 3.12 4.97
CA ILE A 141 12.92 2.51 4.04
C ILE A 141 13.10 3.43 2.84
N GLU A 142 14.35 3.81 2.59
CA GLU A 142 14.71 4.63 1.44
C GLU A 142 14.89 3.77 0.18
N ILE A 143 14.42 4.26 -0.97
CA ILE A 143 14.75 3.65 -2.25
C ILE A 143 15.97 4.36 -2.80
N GLY A 144 17.14 3.74 -2.57
CA GLY A 144 18.46 4.26 -2.92
C GLY A 144 18.87 3.82 -4.32
N TYR A 145 18.76 4.72 -5.27
CA TYR A 145 19.40 4.63 -6.58
C TYR A 145 19.54 6.02 -7.18
N ASP A 146 20.79 6.43 -7.42
CA ASP A 146 21.07 7.64 -8.20
C ASP A 146 20.87 7.34 -9.70
N ALA A 147 19.58 7.26 -10.12
CA ALA A 147 19.23 7.19 -11.53
C ALA A 147 19.04 8.60 -12.07
N ASP A 148 19.59 8.87 -13.25
CA ASP A 148 19.16 10.02 -14.02
C ASP A 148 17.66 9.88 -14.34
N ALA A 149 16.90 10.96 -14.21
CA ALA A 149 15.45 10.96 -14.51
C ALA A 149 15.16 10.47 -15.96
N ALA A 150 16.10 10.68 -16.89
CA ALA A 150 16.01 10.16 -18.24
C ALA A 150 16.09 8.62 -18.28
N ASP A 151 16.94 8.03 -17.44
CA ASP A 151 17.06 6.57 -17.33
C ASP A 151 15.83 5.95 -16.72
N VAL A 152 15.26 6.56 -15.67
CA VAL A 152 13.99 6.10 -15.06
C VAL A 152 12.85 6.15 -16.08
N THR A 153 12.71 7.24 -16.81
CA THR A 153 11.68 7.38 -17.87
C THR A 153 11.82 6.27 -18.93
N LEU A 154 13.05 5.98 -19.35
CA LEU A 154 13.31 4.94 -20.34
C LEU A 154 12.99 3.54 -19.79
N LEU A 155 13.36 3.27 -18.55
CA LEU A 155 13.07 1.98 -17.88
C LEU A 155 11.56 1.73 -17.77
N VAL A 156 10.79 2.74 -17.37
CA VAL A 156 9.34 2.64 -17.30
C VAL A 156 8.72 2.45 -18.67
N LYS A 157 9.10 3.25 -19.67
CA LYS A 157 8.62 3.10 -21.05
C LYS A 157 8.91 1.71 -21.62
N ASN A 158 10.10 1.18 -21.39
CA ASN A 158 10.46 -0.18 -21.79
C ASN A 158 9.66 -1.25 -21.05
N ALA A 159 9.30 -1.02 -19.78
CA ALA A 159 8.45 -1.93 -19.03
C ALA A 159 7.01 -1.94 -19.59
N LEU A 160 6.46 -0.76 -19.88
CA LEU A 160 5.15 -0.63 -20.52
C LEU A 160 5.09 -1.31 -21.87
N ALA A 161 6.10 -1.10 -22.73
CA ALA A 161 6.17 -1.73 -24.05
C ALA A 161 6.23 -3.27 -24.03
N ARG A 162 6.63 -3.87 -22.90
CA ARG A 162 6.63 -5.33 -22.71
C ARG A 162 5.36 -5.86 -22.07
N SER A 163 4.50 -4.99 -21.57
CA SER A 163 3.27 -5.40 -20.90
C SER A 163 2.19 -5.77 -21.90
N ALA A 164 1.70 -6.99 -21.86
CA ALA A 164 0.60 -7.43 -22.70
C ALA A 164 -0.75 -6.72 -22.38
N LEU A 165 -0.83 -6.10 -21.19
CA LEU A 165 -2.02 -5.38 -20.73
C LEU A 165 -2.03 -3.90 -21.15
N VAL A 166 -0.89 -3.38 -21.63
CA VAL A 166 -0.76 -2.01 -22.11
C VAL A 166 -0.62 -2.06 -23.64
N PRO A 167 -1.65 -1.63 -24.40
CA PRO A 167 -1.60 -1.64 -25.86
C PRO A 167 -0.49 -0.74 -26.41
N GLU A 168 0.05 -1.10 -27.61
CA GLU A 168 1.09 -0.30 -28.27
C GLU A 168 0.61 1.12 -28.64
N ASP A 169 -0.70 1.30 -28.81
CA ASP A 169 -1.36 2.57 -29.11
C ASP A 169 -1.91 3.27 -27.85
N SER A 170 -1.44 2.88 -26.67
CA SER A 170 -1.81 3.52 -25.40
C SER A 170 -1.32 4.98 -25.36
N ASP A 171 -2.20 5.89 -24.90
CA ASP A 171 -1.92 7.33 -24.77
C ASP A 171 -1.22 7.67 -23.44
N VAL A 172 -0.50 6.72 -22.87
CA VAL A 172 0.20 6.90 -21.59
C VAL A 172 1.51 7.64 -21.81
N GLN A 173 1.65 8.76 -21.12
CA GLN A 173 2.89 9.54 -21.08
C GLN A 173 3.59 9.35 -19.74
N VAL A 174 4.89 9.15 -19.80
CA VAL A 174 5.77 8.93 -18.64
C VAL A 174 6.75 10.08 -18.53
N GLY A 175 6.68 10.83 -17.44
CA GLY A 175 7.66 11.81 -17.02
C GLY A 175 8.37 11.35 -15.73
N ALA A 176 9.63 11.75 -15.54
CA ALA A 176 10.33 11.53 -14.29
C ALA A 176 11.07 12.78 -13.85
N MET A 177 11.10 13.01 -12.54
CA MET A 177 11.92 14.02 -11.90
C MET A 177 12.60 13.39 -10.68
N GLY A 178 13.89 13.14 -10.78
CA GLY A 178 14.61 12.30 -9.80
C GLY A 178 13.97 10.90 -9.74
N ASN A 179 13.59 10.48 -8.57
CA ASN A 179 12.99 9.17 -8.29
C ASN A 179 11.44 9.17 -8.34
N THR A 180 10.82 10.31 -8.63
CA THR A 180 9.36 10.42 -8.79
C THR A 180 8.98 10.27 -10.25
N VAL A 181 8.10 9.31 -10.55
CA VAL A 181 7.50 9.11 -11.87
C VAL A 181 6.12 9.74 -11.90
N THR A 182 5.83 10.48 -12.96
CA THR A 182 4.49 11.02 -13.22
C THR A 182 3.91 10.32 -14.45
N LEU A 183 2.73 9.74 -14.28
CA LEU A 183 1.98 9.06 -15.32
C LEU A 183 0.77 9.92 -15.69
N THR A 184 0.59 10.21 -16.96
CA THR A 184 -0.54 10.98 -17.48
C THR A 184 -1.08 10.32 -18.74
N GLY A 185 -2.33 10.61 -19.09
CA GLY A 185 -2.98 10.11 -20.30
C GLY A 185 -4.23 9.30 -20.02
N ASN A 186 -4.72 8.60 -21.07
CA ASN A 186 -5.96 7.86 -20.98
C ASN A 186 -5.70 6.36 -21.11
N VAL A 187 -6.32 5.59 -20.22
CA VAL A 187 -6.33 4.12 -20.25
C VAL A 187 -7.76 3.62 -20.46
N ARG A 188 -7.92 2.47 -21.10
CA ARG A 188 -9.24 1.95 -21.51
C ARG A 188 -9.95 1.20 -20.40
N THR A 189 -9.18 0.62 -19.47
CA THR A 189 -9.69 -0.23 -18.39
C THR A 189 -8.89 -0.04 -17.11
N TRP A 190 -9.48 -0.39 -15.98
CA TRP A 190 -8.77 -0.45 -14.70
C TRP A 190 -7.63 -1.46 -14.71
N ALA A 191 -7.76 -2.56 -15.46
CA ALA A 191 -6.67 -3.53 -15.62
C ALA A 191 -5.45 -2.95 -16.35
N GLU A 192 -5.68 -2.11 -17.35
CA GLU A 192 -4.62 -1.34 -18.03
C GLU A 192 -4.00 -0.32 -17.07
N HIS A 193 -4.84 0.42 -16.33
CA HIS A 193 -4.41 1.38 -15.31
C HIS A 193 -3.47 0.74 -14.30
N ASP A 194 -3.89 -0.37 -13.67
CA ASP A 194 -3.11 -1.08 -12.67
C ASP A 194 -1.81 -1.66 -13.25
N ALA A 195 -1.83 -2.10 -14.51
CA ALA A 195 -0.64 -2.57 -15.20
C ALA A 195 0.38 -1.45 -15.44
N VAL A 196 -0.09 -0.24 -15.77
CA VAL A 196 0.77 0.94 -15.96
C VAL A 196 1.40 1.37 -14.65
N ILE A 197 0.61 1.47 -13.58
CA ILE A 197 1.09 1.79 -12.22
C ILE A 197 2.10 0.75 -11.76
N GLY A 198 1.77 -0.55 -11.88
CA GLY A 198 2.65 -1.64 -11.50
C GLY A 198 3.98 -1.64 -12.26
N ALA A 199 3.96 -1.35 -13.56
CA ALA A 199 5.18 -1.25 -14.36
C ALA A 199 6.10 -0.10 -13.91
N ALA A 200 5.51 1.03 -13.48
CA ALA A 200 6.28 2.15 -12.94
C ALA A 200 6.95 1.78 -11.61
N TRP A 201 6.24 1.15 -10.70
CA TRP A 201 6.79 0.71 -9.40
C TRP A 201 7.89 -0.36 -9.54
N MET A 202 7.84 -1.19 -10.59
CA MET A 202 8.87 -2.20 -10.87
C MET A 202 10.16 -1.62 -11.45
N ALA A 203 10.16 -0.36 -11.86
CA ALA A 203 11.35 0.28 -12.39
C ALA A 203 12.33 0.63 -11.25
N ARG A 204 13.62 0.33 -11.50
CA ARG A 204 14.68 0.61 -10.52
C ARG A 204 14.75 2.10 -10.23
N GLY A 205 14.82 2.44 -8.94
CA GLY A 205 15.00 3.82 -8.47
C GLY A 205 13.71 4.63 -8.38
N VAL A 206 12.54 4.06 -8.66
CA VAL A 206 11.25 4.74 -8.47
C VAL A 206 10.88 4.66 -6.99
N SER A 207 10.78 5.83 -6.36
CA SER A 207 10.37 5.98 -4.96
C SER A 207 8.96 6.53 -4.80
N ASP A 208 8.43 7.18 -5.84
CA ASP A 208 7.10 7.76 -5.84
C ASP A 208 6.48 7.70 -7.24
N VAL A 209 5.17 7.40 -7.32
CA VAL A 209 4.42 7.39 -8.58
C VAL A 209 3.22 8.32 -8.42
N ARG A 210 3.23 9.39 -9.20
CA ARG A 210 2.11 10.33 -9.31
C ARG A 210 1.21 9.91 -10.45
N ASP A 211 0.02 9.47 -10.08
CA ASP A 211 -1.00 8.98 -11.00
C ASP A 211 -1.96 10.10 -11.39
N PHE A 212 -1.96 10.41 -12.69
CA PHE A 212 -2.90 11.32 -13.36
C PHE A 212 -3.49 10.63 -14.60
N LEU A 213 -3.67 9.31 -14.54
CA LEU A 213 -4.31 8.55 -15.59
C LEU A 213 -5.83 8.68 -15.48
N GLU A 214 -6.49 8.83 -16.62
CA GLU A 214 -7.94 8.84 -16.71
C GLU A 214 -8.41 7.53 -17.34
N VAL A 215 -9.34 6.83 -16.66
CA VAL A 215 -9.93 5.60 -17.20
C VAL A 215 -11.11 6.00 -18.08
N ALA A 216 -11.05 5.62 -19.37
CA ALA A 216 -12.13 5.87 -20.32
C ALA A 216 -13.44 5.22 -19.85
N SER A 217 -14.50 6.00 -19.78
CA SER A 217 -15.84 5.58 -19.34
C SER A 217 -16.69 5.10 -20.52
#